data_d3985e027b63e6f07d9b7db22535b7c3
#
_entry.id   d3985e027b63e6f07d9b7db22535b7c3
#
_cell.length_a   1.000
_cell.length_b   1.000
_cell.length_c   1.000
_cell.angle_alpha   90.00
_cell.angle_beta   90.00
_cell.angle_gamma   90.00
#
_symmetry.space_group_name_H-M   'P 1'
#
loop_
_entity.id
_entity.type
_entity.pdbx_description
1 polymer ?
#
loop_
_entity_poly.entity_id
_entity_poly.type
_entity_poly.pdbx_seq_one_letter_code
_entity_poly.pdbx_strand_id
1 'polypeptide(L)'
;MLNKVLMGRILLLMNLILCSLPSFATDKKIGILVYDGVLSSDVTAPAEVFGVATRKSWFSDYDVLLIGVKKDIPVVSTEEGIRLTVDKTIYDSPVLDALIVTSSYAMDDLFVNTDLIDFLKEQAENTSWLASNCSGAFLYAHAGLLDGYKATTWAGGEKQLQKDFPEINVIEDRNVVVDRNRISSNGGIPSYQGALVLLAKMSSEKKAKKVFEAIQLNRLISWDEVTKYLPER
;
A
#
# COMPACT_ATOMS: atom_id res chain seq x y z
N MET A 1 -15.90 52.22 -32.92
CA MET A 1 -14.69 51.90 -32.14
C MET A 1 -14.95 51.27 -30.79
N LEU A 2 -16.17 51.29 -30.24
CA LEU A 2 -16.51 50.77 -28.91
C LEU A 2 -16.57 49.22 -28.83
N ASN A 3 -16.89 48.54 -29.94
CA ASN A 3 -17.12 47.08 -29.93
C ASN A 3 -15.84 46.21 -29.88
N LYS A 4 -14.68 46.72 -30.29
CA LYS A 4 -13.42 45.93 -30.27
C LYS A 4 -12.80 45.84 -28.89
N VAL A 5 -12.98 46.84 -28.04
CA VAL A 5 -12.46 46.86 -26.66
C VAL A 5 -13.31 45.95 -25.75
N LEU A 6 -14.63 45.91 -25.99
CA LEU A 6 -15.53 45.03 -25.22
C LEU A 6 -15.31 43.54 -25.55
N MET A 7 -15.12 43.20 -26.82
CA MET A 7 -14.81 41.86 -27.27
C MET A 7 -13.45 41.34 -26.71
N GLY A 8 -12.42 42.19 -26.67
CA GLY A 8 -11.13 41.86 -26.10
C GLY A 8 -11.18 41.56 -24.58
N ARG A 9 -12.03 42.28 -23.85
CA ARG A 9 -12.23 42.06 -22.41
C ARG A 9 -13.02 40.79 -22.09
N ILE A 10 -14.00 40.46 -22.94
CA ILE A 10 -14.77 39.20 -22.79
C ILE A 10 -13.90 37.97 -23.12
N LEU A 11 -13.04 38.04 -24.16
CA LEU A 11 -12.09 36.96 -24.46
C LEU A 11 -11.04 36.79 -23.36
N LEU A 12 -10.57 37.88 -22.73
CA LEU A 12 -9.60 37.82 -21.63
C LEU A 12 -10.21 37.20 -20.36
N LEU A 13 -11.48 37.49 -20.07
CA LEU A 13 -12.22 36.93 -18.96
C LEU A 13 -12.54 35.41 -19.18
N MET A 14 -12.86 35.03 -20.43
CA MET A 14 -13.08 33.62 -20.75
C MET A 14 -11.80 32.78 -20.63
N ASN A 15 -10.61 33.31 -20.95
CA ASN A 15 -9.34 32.59 -20.76
C ASN A 15 -8.92 32.47 -19.27
N LEU A 16 -9.37 33.39 -18.41
CA LEU A 16 -9.13 33.33 -16.96
C LEU A 16 -10.02 32.28 -16.26
N ILE A 17 -11.20 31.98 -16.82
CA ILE A 17 -12.14 30.99 -16.29
C ILE A 17 -11.74 29.59 -16.69
N LEU A 18 -11.03 29.37 -17.82
CA LEU A 18 -10.54 28.04 -18.22
C LEU A 18 -9.33 27.55 -17.42
N CYS A 19 -8.64 28.40 -16.65
CA CYS A 19 -7.48 28.01 -15.83
C CYS A 19 -7.82 27.53 -14.41
N SER A 20 -9.08 27.48 -14.02
CA SER A 20 -9.49 27.07 -12.68
C SER A 20 -10.53 25.94 -12.67
N LEU A 21 -10.40 24.97 -13.57
CA LEU A 21 -11.09 23.71 -13.35
C LEU A 21 -10.43 23.06 -12.10
N PRO A 22 -11.21 22.74 -11.06
CA PRO A 22 -10.65 21.98 -9.96
C PRO A 22 -10.08 20.70 -10.56
N SER A 23 -8.79 20.49 -10.40
CA SER A 23 -8.20 19.18 -10.60
C SER A 23 -8.93 18.27 -9.62
N PHE A 24 -9.89 17.49 -10.10
CA PHE A 24 -10.40 16.37 -9.31
C PHE A 24 -9.19 15.51 -9.01
N ALA A 25 -8.78 15.45 -7.75
CA ALA A 25 -7.75 14.52 -7.34
C ALA A 25 -8.22 13.13 -7.76
N THR A 26 -7.47 12.50 -8.65
CA THR A 26 -7.74 11.12 -9.03
C THR A 26 -7.62 10.26 -7.78
N ASP A 27 -8.57 9.36 -7.57
CA ASP A 27 -8.54 8.43 -6.45
C ASP A 27 -7.23 7.66 -6.46
N LYS A 28 -6.58 7.58 -5.29
CA LYS A 28 -5.35 6.82 -5.15
C LYS A 28 -5.68 5.34 -5.05
N LYS A 29 -5.04 4.54 -5.90
CA LYS A 29 -5.27 3.09 -5.97
C LYS A 29 -4.30 2.34 -5.10
N ILE A 30 -4.84 1.55 -4.18
CA ILE A 30 -4.10 0.69 -3.26
C ILE A 30 -4.34 -0.75 -3.66
N GLY A 31 -3.35 -1.39 -4.27
CA GLY A 31 -3.40 -2.82 -4.56
C GLY A 31 -3.00 -3.64 -3.33
N ILE A 32 -3.78 -4.66 -3.02
CA ILE A 32 -3.47 -5.66 -2.00
C ILE A 32 -3.39 -7.00 -2.72
N LEU A 33 -2.21 -7.61 -2.74
CA LEU A 33 -2.00 -8.90 -3.37
C LEU A 33 -2.70 -9.99 -2.57
N VAL A 34 -3.51 -10.83 -3.24
CA VAL A 34 -4.28 -11.90 -2.62
C VAL A 34 -4.17 -13.21 -3.41
N TYR A 35 -4.17 -14.31 -2.68
CA TYR A 35 -4.08 -15.68 -3.21
C TYR A 35 -4.67 -16.66 -2.18
N ASP A 36 -4.93 -17.90 -2.57
CA ASP A 36 -5.43 -18.92 -1.64
C ASP A 36 -4.45 -19.14 -0.49
N GLY A 37 -4.96 -19.17 0.74
CA GLY A 37 -4.16 -19.30 1.96
C GLY A 37 -3.56 -17.98 2.46
N VAL A 38 -3.93 -16.82 1.88
CA VAL A 38 -3.50 -15.52 2.41
C VAL A 38 -4.00 -15.30 3.84
N LEU A 39 -3.17 -14.73 4.71
CA LEU A 39 -3.58 -14.41 6.08
C LEU A 39 -4.57 -13.22 6.07
N SER A 40 -5.72 -13.41 6.68
CA SER A 40 -6.83 -12.44 6.62
C SER A 40 -6.45 -11.08 7.20
N SER A 41 -5.67 -11.01 8.27
CA SER A 41 -5.24 -9.75 8.89
C SER A 41 -4.38 -8.88 7.98
N ASP A 42 -3.58 -9.51 7.12
CA ASP A 42 -2.69 -8.80 6.19
C ASP A 42 -3.46 -8.13 5.05
N VAL A 43 -4.66 -8.63 4.75
CA VAL A 43 -5.59 -8.05 3.78
C VAL A 43 -6.52 -7.05 4.45
N THR A 44 -7.15 -7.45 5.57
CA THR A 44 -8.22 -6.65 6.19
C THR A 44 -7.69 -5.39 6.87
N ALA A 45 -6.49 -5.42 7.45
CA ALA A 45 -5.92 -4.25 8.11
C ALA A 45 -5.71 -3.08 7.13
N PRO A 46 -4.98 -3.22 6.00
CA PRO A 46 -4.87 -2.12 5.05
C PRO A 46 -6.21 -1.76 4.38
N ALA A 47 -7.06 -2.74 4.07
CA ALA A 47 -8.38 -2.47 3.50
C ALA A 47 -9.24 -1.60 4.44
N GLU A 48 -9.25 -1.87 5.73
CA GLU A 48 -9.97 -1.07 6.72
C GLU A 48 -9.35 0.33 6.87
N VAL A 49 -8.03 0.42 7.00
CA VAL A 49 -7.33 1.71 7.16
C VAL A 49 -7.62 2.65 6.00
N PHE A 50 -7.49 2.19 4.75
CA PHE A 50 -7.73 3.01 3.56
C PHE A 50 -9.22 3.24 3.31
N GLY A 51 -10.09 2.26 3.56
CA GLY A 51 -11.54 2.42 3.48
C GLY A 51 -12.10 3.43 4.50
N VAL A 52 -11.56 3.47 5.72
CA VAL A 52 -11.90 4.49 6.71
C VAL A 52 -11.32 5.85 6.32
N ALA A 53 -10.11 5.89 5.75
CA ALA A 53 -9.50 7.12 5.26
C ALA A 53 -10.35 7.80 4.17
N THR A 54 -10.93 7.03 3.25
CA THR A 54 -11.88 7.50 2.23
C THR A 54 -13.11 8.11 2.88
N ARG A 55 -13.78 7.39 3.77
CA ARG A 55 -15.00 7.88 4.45
C ARG A 55 -14.78 9.14 5.30
N LYS A 56 -13.57 9.40 5.75
CA LYS A 56 -13.20 10.57 6.57
C LYS A 56 -12.67 11.76 5.76
N SER A 57 -12.64 11.64 4.44
CA SER A 57 -12.11 12.68 3.55
C SER A 57 -13.19 13.24 2.62
N TRP A 58 -13.15 14.56 2.36
CA TRP A 58 -14.02 15.22 1.38
C TRP A 58 -13.33 15.38 -0.01
N PHE A 59 -12.00 15.15 -0.10
CA PHE A 59 -11.20 15.51 -1.28
C PHE A 59 -10.17 14.47 -1.71
N SER A 60 -10.08 13.32 -1.07
CA SER A 60 -9.15 12.27 -1.48
C SER A 60 -9.71 10.92 -1.12
N ASP A 61 -10.10 10.18 -2.13
CA ASP A 61 -10.56 8.82 -1.99
C ASP A 61 -9.41 7.86 -2.21
N TYR A 62 -9.52 6.68 -1.62
CA TYR A 62 -8.64 5.56 -1.87
C TYR A 62 -9.50 4.43 -2.42
N ASP A 63 -9.12 3.96 -3.58
CA ASP A 63 -9.70 2.79 -4.21
C ASP A 63 -8.85 1.58 -3.83
N VAL A 64 -9.38 0.69 -3.01
CA VAL A 64 -8.69 -0.52 -2.56
C VAL A 64 -9.05 -1.65 -3.48
N LEU A 65 -8.05 -2.23 -4.15
CA LEU A 65 -8.19 -3.30 -5.12
C LEU A 65 -7.52 -4.57 -4.60
N LEU A 66 -8.26 -5.68 -4.56
CA LEU A 66 -7.70 -7.00 -4.29
C LEU A 66 -7.16 -7.58 -5.61
N ILE A 67 -5.83 -7.78 -5.66
CA ILE A 67 -5.11 -8.22 -6.86
C ILE A 67 -4.80 -9.71 -6.73
N GLY A 68 -5.45 -10.53 -7.55
CA GLY A 68 -5.26 -11.97 -7.58
C GLY A 68 -4.01 -12.38 -8.35
N VAL A 69 -3.34 -13.44 -7.89
CA VAL A 69 -2.15 -13.99 -8.56
C VAL A 69 -2.51 -14.91 -9.73
N LYS A 70 -3.66 -15.55 -9.68
CA LYS A 70 -4.10 -16.51 -10.72
C LYS A 70 -5.06 -15.86 -11.70
N LYS A 71 -4.92 -16.23 -12.98
CA LYS A 71 -5.86 -15.86 -14.03
C LYS A 71 -7.18 -16.59 -13.82
N ASP A 72 -8.27 -15.90 -14.11
CA ASP A 72 -9.63 -16.49 -14.10
C ASP A 72 -10.12 -17.05 -12.74
N ILE A 73 -9.51 -16.63 -11.63
CA ILE A 73 -9.98 -16.98 -10.29
C ILE A 73 -10.63 -15.75 -9.63
N PRO A 74 -11.97 -15.66 -9.63
CA PRO A 74 -12.68 -14.49 -9.11
C PRO A 74 -12.76 -14.44 -7.58
N VAL A 75 -12.46 -15.54 -6.89
CA VAL A 75 -12.55 -15.66 -5.43
C VAL A 75 -11.36 -16.46 -4.91
N VAL A 76 -10.68 -15.93 -3.90
CA VAL A 76 -9.66 -16.63 -3.13
C VAL A 76 -10.15 -16.86 -1.70
N SER A 77 -9.62 -17.88 -1.02
CA SER A 77 -9.92 -18.15 0.38
C SER A 77 -8.73 -17.80 1.24
N THR A 78 -8.94 -17.09 2.35
CA THR A 78 -7.89 -16.89 3.33
C THR A 78 -7.60 -18.18 4.09
N GLU A 79 -6.49 -18.23 4.82
CA GLU A 79 -6.12 -19.34 5.70
C GLU A 79 -7.25 -19.67 6.70
N GLU A 80 -7.94 -18.63 7.18
CA GLU A 80 -9.05 -18.78 8.14
C GLU A 80 -10.40 -19.09 7.47
N GLY A 81 -10.44 -19.26 6.14
CA GLY A 81 -11.62 -19.65 5.39
C GLY A 81 -12.54 -18.49 4.98
N ILE A 82 -12.11 -17.23 5.10
CA ILE A 82 -12.86 -16.08 4.58
C ILE A 82 -12.70 -16.04 3.06
N ARG A 83 -13.80 -15.85 2.33
CA ARG A 83 -13.78 -15.69 0.88
C ARG A 83 -13.65 -14.24 0.49
N LEU A 84 -12.68 -13.95 -0.37
CA LEU A 84 -12.38 -12.62 -0.89
C LEU A 84 -12.62 -12.59 -2.38
N THR A 85 -13.40 -11.61 -2.85
CA THR A 85 -13.59 -11.38 -4.28
C THR A 85 -12.38 -10.64 -4.83
N VAL A 86 -11.82 -11.14 -5.93
CA VAL A 86 -10.70 -10.53 -6.64
C VAL A 86 -11.21 -9.44 -7.58
N ASP A 87 -10.66 -8.23 -7.50
CA ASP A 87 -11.06 -7.10 -8.34
C ASP A 87 -10.27 -7.07 -9.66
N LYS A 88 -8.98 -7.38 -9.59
CA LYS A 88 -8.03 -7.44 -10.69
C LYS A 88 -7.07 -8.60 -10.49
N THR A 89 -6.34 -8.96 -11.53
CA THR A 89 -5.25 -9.93 -11.45
C THR A 89 -3.91 -9.28 -11.78
N ILE A 90 -2.80 -9.96 -11.52
CA ILE A 90 -1.47 -9.52 -11.94
C ILE A 90 -1.37 -9.35 -13.46
N TYR A 91 -2.23 -10.02 -14.23
CA TYR A 91 -2.28 -9.97 -15.70
C TYR A 91 -3.04 -8.75 -16.25
N ASP A 92 -3.77 -8.03 -15.41
CA ASP A 92 -4.47 -6.80 -15.79
C ASP A 92 -3.57 -5.56 -15.73
N SER A 93 -2.32 -5.70 -15.28
CA SER A 93 -1.32 -4.62 -15.10
C SER A 93 -1.93 -3.34 -14.52
N PRO A 94 -2.57 -3.39 -13.35
CA PRO A 94 -3.26 -2.24 -12.79
C PRO A 94 -2.28 -1.12 -12.45
N VAL A 95 -2.64 0.12 -12.75
CA VAL A 95 -1.89 1.30 -12.30
C VAL A 95 -2.21 1.56 -10.83
N LEU A 96 -1.20 1.48 -9.97
CA LEU A 96 -1.35 1.60 -8.51
C LEU A 96 -0.50 2.75 -7.96
N ASP A 97 -0.95 3.38 -6.90
CA ASP A 97 -0.16 4.33 -6.10
C ASP A 97 0.63 3.62 -4.99
N ALA A 98 0.09 2.51 -4.49
CA ALA A 98 0.76 1.61 -3.55
C ALA A 98 0.40 0.15 -3.84
N LEU A 99 1.38 -0.75 -3.69
CA LEU A 99 1.17 -2.20 -3.70
C LEU A 99 1.55 -2.78 -2.35
N ILE A 100 0.63 -3.54 -1.75
CA ILE A 100 0.83 -4.24 -0.48
C ILE A 100 0.88 -5.73 -0.76
N VAL A 101 2.01 -6.35 -0.47
CA VAL A 101 2.20 -7.80 -0.57
C VAL A 101 1.91 -8.43 0.78
N THR A 102 1.00 -9.37 0.77
CA THR A 102 0.52 -10.10 1.95
C THR A 102 1.29 -11.40 2.18
N SER A 103 0.94 -12.15 3.20
CA SER A 103 1.61 -13.38 3.59
C SER A 103 0.68 -14.60 3.59
N SER A 104 1.30 -15.77 3.61
CA SER A 104 0.68 -17.07 3.82
C SER A 104 1.67 -17.99 4.57
N TYR A 105 1.18 -19.09 5.10
CA TYR A 105 2.03 -20.18 5.61
C TYR A 105 2.64 -21.01 4.47
N ALA A 106 2.09 -20.95 3.26
CA ALA A 106 2.55 -21.67 2.08
C ALA A 106 2.96 -20.68 0.98
N MET A 107 4.22 -20.22 1.02
CA MET A 107 4.75 -19.22 0.11
C MET A 107 5.59 -19.80 -1.04
N ASP A 108 6.00 -21.06 -0.98
CA ASP A 108 7.01 -21.63 -1.87
C ASP A 108 6.66 -21.52 -3.36
N ASP A 109 5.41 -21.83 -3.72
CA ASP A 109 4.93 -21.72 -5.10
C ASP A 109 4.91 -20.28 -5.61
N LEU A 110 4.71 -19.31 -4.70
CA LEU A 110 4.71 -17.88 -5.04
C LEU A 110 6.13 -17.37 -5.29
N PHE A 111 7.13 -17.88 -4.56
CA PHE A 111 8.52 -17.46 -4.72
C PHE A 111 9.11 -17.86 -6.08
N VAL A 112 8.60 -18.93 -6.70
CA VAL A 112 9.05 -19.42 -8.00
C VAL A 112 8.11 -19.02 -9.16
N ASN A 113 7.03 -18.31 -8.87
CA ASN A 113 6.09 -17.83 -9.89
C ASN A 113 6.69 -16.64 -10.65
N THR A 114 7.18 -16.90 -11.86
CA THR A 114 7.84 -15.89 -12.70
C THR A 114 6.91 -14.74 -13.07
N ASP A 115 5.63 -15.02 -13.37
CA ASP A 115 4.66 -13.98 -13.73
C ASP A 115 4.42 -13.02 -12.55
N LEU A 116 4.36 -13.56 -11.33
CA LEU A 116 4.24 -12.76 -10.12
C LEU A 116 5.49 -11.92 -9.88
N ILE A 117 6.68 -12.50 -10.01
CA ILE A 117 7.95 -11.79 -9.83
C ILE A 117 8.08 -10.65 -10.85
N ASP A 118 7.72 -10.89 -12.10
CA ASP A 118 7.76 -9.88 -13.16
C ASP A 118 6.74 -8.76 -12.90
N PHE A 119 5.52 -9.10 -12.46
CA PHE A 119 4.53 -8.12 -12.01
C PHE A 119 5.05 -7.25 -10.87
N LEU A 120 5.68 -7.83 -9.85
CA LEU A 120 6.26 -7.08 -8.73
C LEU A 120 7.34 -6.10 -9.20
N LYS A 121 8.19 -6.50 -10.14
CA LYS A 121 9.22 -5.63 -10.75
C LYS A 121 8.59 -4.49 -11.55
N GLU A 122 7.59 -4.78 -12.40
CA GLU A 122 6.84 -3.77 -13.14
C GLU A 122 6.19 -2.74 -12.20
N GLN A 123 5.54 -3.22 -11.15
CA GLN A 123 4.94 -2.34 -10.15
C GLN A 123 5.98 -1.49 -9.41
N ALA A 124 7.18 -2.02 -9.16
CA ALA A 124 8.24 -1.26 -8.48
C ALA A 124 8.73 -0.06 -9.27
N GLU A 125 8.64 -0.09 -10.60
CA GLU A 125 9.00 1.01 -11.49
C GLU A 125 7.92 2.10 -11.54
N ASN A 126 6.64 1.73 -11.37
CA ASN A 126 5.50 2.59 -11.65
C ASN A 126 4.72 3.01 -10.40
N THR A 127 4.91 2.32 -9.27
CA THR A 127 4.17 2.52 -8.03
C THR A 127 4.97 3.34 -7.03
N SER A 128 4.35 4.36 -6.42
CA SER A 128 5.04 5.26 -5.48
C SER A 128 5.50 4.55 -4.20
N TRP A 129 4.74 3.56 -3.72
CA TRP A 129 4.99 2.85 -2.47
C TRP A 129 4.85 1.35 -2.62
N LEU A 130 5.83 0.61 -2.15
CA LEU A 130 5.74 -0.84 -1.98
C LEU A 130 5.73 -1.17 -0.49
N ALA A 131 4.73 -1.93 -0.07
CA ALA A 131 4.59 -2.38 1.31
C ALA A 131 4.48 -3.90 1.38
N SER A 132 4.94 -4.49 2.48
CA SER A 132 4.81 -5.92 2.73
C SER A 132 4.40 -6.19 4.17
N ASN A 133 3.62 -7.24 4.35
CA ASN A 133 3.27 -7.77 5.66
C ASN A 133 3.86 -9.18 5.82
N CYS A 134 4.44 -9.47 6.99
CA CYS A 134 4.91 -10.79 7.37
C CYS A 134 5.85 -11.43 6.31
N SER A 135 5.59 -12.66 5.86
CA SER A 135 6.37 -13.35 4.82
C SER A 135 6.25 -12.71 3.42
N GLY A 136 5.37 -11.74 3.23
CA GLY A 136 5.32 -10.94 2.00
C GLY A 136 6.64 -10.21 1.70
N ALA A 137 7.47 -9.92 2.72
CA ALA A 137 8.81 -9.37 2.51
C ALA A 137 9.71 -10.30 1.67
N PHE A 138 9.56 -11.61 1.81
CA PHE A 138 10.31 -12.58 1.00
C PHE A 138 9.94 -12.52 -0.48
N LEU A 139 8.69 -12.22 -0.84
CA LEU A 139 8.32 -12.03 -2.26
C LEU A 139 9.06 -10.83 -2.87
N TYR A 140 9.13 -9.71 -2.17
CA TYR A 140 9.94 -8.58 -2.63
C TYR A 140 11.44 -8.89 -2.65
N ALA A 141 11.92 -9.70 -1.70
CA ALA A 141 13.32 -10.15 -1.67
C ALA A 141 13.64 -11.04 -2.88
N HIS A 142 12.78 -12.03 -3.22
CA HIS A 142 12.93 -12.86 -4.42
C HIS A 142 12.89 -12.05 -5.71
N ALA A 143 12.16 -10.95 -5.74
CA ALA A 143 12.16 -10.02 -6.87
C ALA A 143 13.38 -9.08 -6.90
N GLY A 144 14.29 -9.11 -5.90
CA GLY A 144 15.43 -8.19 -5.77
C GLY A 144 15.04 -6.76 -5.39
N LEU A 145 13.82 -6.54 -4.90
CA LEU A 145 13.26 -5.22 -4.65
C LEU A 145 13.57 -4.65 -3.26
N LEU A 146 14.24 -5.45 -2.41
CA LEU A 146 14.70 -5.04 -1.08
C LEU A 146 16.23 -4.95 -0.96
N ASP A 147 16.99 -5.23 -2.02
CA ASP A 147 18.45 -5.16 -2.02
C ASP A 147 18.92 -3.75 -1.68
N GLY A 148 19.77 -3.63 -0.64
CA GLY A 148 20.25 -2.37 -0.10
C GLY A 148 19.19 -1.54 0.65
N TYR A 149 18.00 -2.09 0.90
CA TYR A 149 16.97 -1.47 1.73
C TYR A 149 16.97 -2.03 3.14
N LYS A 150 16.51 -1.23 4.10
CA LYS A 150 16.13 -1.72 5.42
C LYS A 150 14.74 -2.35 5.33
N ALA A 151 14.60 -3.55 5.93
CA ALA A 151 13.31 -4.25 5.98
C ALA A 151 13.17 -5.08 7.25
N THR A 152 11.95 -5.49 7.54
CA THR A 152 11.62 -6.54 8.51
C THR A 152 10.66 -7.55 7.88
N THR A 153 10.35 -8.61 8.60
CA THR A 153 9.39 -9.64 8.25
C THR A 153 8.63 -10.08 9.51
N TRP A 154 8.00 -11.26 9.55
CA TRP A 154 7.33 -11.72 10.78
C TRP A 154 8.30 -11.80 11.96
N ALA A 155 7.81 -11.57 13.17
CA ALA A 155 8.59 -11.64 14.38
C ALA A 155 9.18 -13.06 14.56
N GLY A 156 10.51 -13.15 14.57
CA GLY A 156 11.29 -14.40 14.60
C GLY A 156 11.74 -14.91 13.22
N GLY A 157 11.29 -14.32 12.12
CA GLY A 157 11.74 -14.64 10.75
C GLY A 157 12.86 -13.74 10.23
N GLU A 158 13.23 -12.70 10.98
CA GLU A 158 14.20 -11.69 10.55
C GLU A 158 15.57 -12.31 10.25
N LYS A 159 16.03 -13.24 11.09
CA LYS A 159 17.30 -13.95 10.87
C LYS A 159 17.27 -14.82 9.62
N GLN A 160 16.12 -15.41 9.30
CA GLN A 160 15.96 -16.19 8.08
C GLN A 160 16.03 -15.28 6.86
N LEU A 161 15.31 -14.13 6.88
CA LEU A 161 15.35 -13.15 5.80
C LEU A 161 16.77 -12.64 5.56
N GLN A 162 17.51 -12.29 6.63
CA GLN A 162 18.91 -11.83 6.53
C GLN A 162 19.84 -12.91 5.97
N LYS A 163 19.64 -14.17 6.36
CA LYS A 163 20.45 -15.29 5.89
C LYS A 163 20.25 -15.59 4.42
N ASP A 164 18.97 -15.60 3.98
CA ASP A 164 18.62 -15.98 2.62
C ASP A 164 18.88 -14.84 1.62
N PHE A 165 18.81 -13.57 2.09
CA PHE A 165 19.00 -12.37 1.28
C PHE A 165 20.00 -11.42 1.96
N PRO A 166 21.30 -11.68 1.86
CA PRO A 166 22.34 -10.94 2.57
C PRO A 166 22.45 -9.46 2.15
N GLU A 167 21.96 -9.08 0.96
CA GLU A 167 21.96 -7.69 0.48
C GLU A 167 20.89 -6.82 1.15
N ILE A 168 19.96 -7.41 1.90
CA ILE A 168 18.94 -6.67 2.66
C ILE A 168 19.50 -6.28 4.02
N ASN A 169 19.25 -5.05 4.46
CA ASN A 169 19.58 -4.62 5.82
C ASN A 169 18.38 -4.96 6.75
N VAL A 170 18.33 -6.19 7.24
CA VAL A 170 17.21 -6.63 8.07
C VAL A 170 17.27 -6.00 9.45
N ILE A 171 16.16 -5.45 9.90
CA ILE A 171 16.00 -4.83 11.22
C ILE A 171 15.16 -5.75 12.10
N GLU A 172 15.79 -6.29 13.13
CA GLU A 172 15.14 -7.15 14.13
C GLU A 172 14.34 -6.31 15.15
N ASP A 173 13.39 -6.94 15.83
CA ASP A 173 12.59 -6.37 16.92
C ASP A 173 11.85 -5.07 16.55
N ARG A 174 11.39 -4.96 15.31
CA ARG A 174 10.60 -3.83 14.81
C ARG A 174 9.32 -4.29 14.16
N ASN A 175 8.18 -3.79 14.66
CA ASN A 175 6.88 -4.09 14.05
C ASN A 175 6.76 -3.55 12.62
N VAL A 176 7.38 -2.39 12.35
CA VAL A 176 7.37 -1.73 11.05
C VAL A 176 8.75 -1.14 10.77
N VAL A 177 9.22 -1.28 9.55
CA VAL A 177 10.42 -0.64 9.02
C VAL A 177 10.05 0.17 7.79
N VAL A 178 10.52 1.42 7.73
CA VAL A 178 10.37 2.31 6.57
C VAL A 178 11.76 2.66 6.06
N ASP A 179 12.01 2.41 4.81
CA ASP A 179 13.21 2.88 4.11
C ASP A 179 12.84 3.40 2.73
N ARG A 180 13.12 4.68 2.49
CA ARG A 180 12.75 5.36 1.24
C ARG A 180 11.27 5.15 0.92
N ASN A 181 10.93 4.44 -0.14
CA ASN A 181 9.58 4.11 -0.53
C ASN A 181 9.20 2.63 -0.29
N ARG A 182 9.89 1.96 0.63
CA ARG A 182 9.59 0.60 1.09
C ARG A 182 9.08 0.64 2.51
N ILE A 183 8.03 -0.13 2.78
CA ILE A 183 7.47 -0.32 4.12
C ILE A 183 7.32 -1.82 4.31
N SER A 184 7.83 -2.36 5.40
CA SER A 184 7.63 -3.74 5.79
C SER A 184 7.10 -3.82 7.21
N SER A 185 6.18 -4.76 7.48
CA SER A 185 5.62 -4.98 8.81
C SER A 185 5.66 -6.47 9.18
N ASN A 186 5.56 -6.75 10.50
CA ASN A 186 5.55 -8.13 10.98
C ASN A 186 4.29 -8.93 10.59
N GLY A 187 3.26 -8.29 10.03
CA GLY A 187 1.97 -8.96 9.79
C GLY A 187 1.09 -9.03 11.03
N GLY A 188 -0.10 -9.60 10.92
CA GLY A 188 -1.05 -9.63 12.03
C GLY A 188 -1.51 -8.24 12.49
N ILE A 189 -1.49 -7.98 13.79
CA ILE A 189 -1.83 -6.65 14.35
C ILE A 189 -0.87 -5.56 13.84
N PRO A 190 0.45 -5.76 13.75
CA PRO A 190 1.37 -4.82 13.09
C PRO A 190 1.01 -4.40 11.65
N SER A 191 0.19 -5.16 10.91
CA SER A 191 -0.31 -4.75 9.59
C SER A 191 -1.12 -3.45 9.64
N TYR A 192 -1.86 -3.20 10.74
CA TYR A 192 -2.52 -1.91 10.97
C TYR A 192 -1.52 -0.76 11.15
N GLN A 193 -0.42 -1.01 11.87
CA GLN A 193 0.62 0.02 12.03
C GLN A 193 1.29 0.31 10.68
N GLY A 194 1.64 -0.73 9.90
CA GLY A 194 2.21 -0.58 8.56
C GLY A 194 1.28 0.20 7.62
N ALA A 195 -0.01 -0.12 7.61
CA ALA A 195 -1.01 0.59 6.80
C ALA A 195 -1.21 2.05 7.22
N LEU A 196 -1.21 2.36 8.54
CA LEU A 196 -1.29 3.74 9.05
C LEU A 196 -0.03 4.54 8.69
N VAL A 197 1.15 3.92 8.76
CA VAL A 197 2.40 4.54 8.33
C VAL A 197 2.37 4.83 6.83
N LEU A 198 1.91 3.87 6.00
CA LEU A 198 1.72 4.08 4.57
C LEU A 198 0.73 5.21 4.29
N LEU A 199 -0.42 5.24 4.97
CA LEU A 199 -1.40 6.32 4.85
C LEU A 199 -0.80 7.68 5.23
N ALA A 200 0.00 7.76 6.30
CA ALA A 200 0.68 8.99 6.71
C ALA A 200 1.65 9.49 5.62
N LYS A 201 2.38 8.57 4.99
CA LYS A 201 3.30 8.86 3.87
C LYS A 201 2.59 9.30 2.61
N MET A 202 1.47 8.67 2.27
CA MET A 202 0.68 8.99 1.07
C MET A 202 -0.16 10.25 1.24
N SER A 203 -0.40 10.71 2.46
CA SER A 203 -1.25 11.88 2.75
C SER A 203 -0.69 12.79 3.83
N SER A 204 -0.95 12.48 5.10
CA SER A 204 -0.44 13.22 6.25
C SER A 204 -0.61 12.41 7.54
N GLU A 205 0.25 12.68 8.54
CA GLU A 205 0.12 12.14 9.88
C GLU A 205 -1.23 12.48 10.53
N LYS A 206 -1.72 13.72 10.30
CA LYS A 206 -3.01 14.17 10.80
C LYS A 206 -4.17 13.30 10.29
N LYS A 207 -4.13 12.91 9.01
CA LYS A 207 -5.15 12.03 8.42
C LYS A 207 -5.02 10.62 8.98
N ALA A 208 -3.81 10.07 9.04
CA ALA A 208 -3.56 8.75 9.61
C ALA A 208 -3.97 8.67 11.09
N LYS A 209 -3.71 9.73 11.90
CA LYS A 209 -4.16 9.78 13.30
C LYS A 209 -5.68 9.76 13.43
N LYS A 210 -6.41 10.46 12.56
CA LYS A 210 -7.88 10.40 12.56
C LYS A 210 -8.41 9.01 12.23
N VAL A 211 -7.74 8.28 11.34
CA VAL A 211 -8.09 6.89 11.02
C VAL A 211 -7.76 5.99 12.21
N PHE A 212 -6.57 6.11 12.80
CA PHE A 212 -6.14 5.41 14.00
C PHE A 212 -7.17 5.50 15.15
N GLU A 213 -7.70 6.71 15.37
CA GLU A 213 -8.76 6.95 16.37
C GLU A 213 -10.10 6.34 15.94
N ALA A 214 -10.44 6.42 14.65
CA ALA A 214 -11.71 5.91 14.12
C ALA A 214 -11.82 4.39 14.15
N ILE A 215 -10.72 3.66 13.92
CA ILE A 215 -10.65 2.20 14.07
C ILE A 215 -10.40 1.77 15.51
N GLN A 216 -10.40 2.71 16.46
CA GLN A 216 -10.20 2.50 17.91
C GLN A 216 -8.86 1.85 18.31
N LEU A 217 -7.86 1.89 17.44
CA LEU A 217 -6.54 1.35 17.73
C LEU A 217 -5.86 2.13 18.89
N ASN A 218 -6.26 3.39 19.10
CA ASN A 218 -5.88 4.23 20.25
C ASN A 218 -6.29 3.66 21.62
N ARG A 219 -7.13 2.63 21.65
CA ARG A 219 -7.48 1.90 22.87
C ARG A 219 -6.45 0.83 23.23
N LEU A 220 -5.60 0.44 22.28
CA LEU A 220 -4.62 -0.64 22.43
C LEU A 220 -3.19 -0.11 22.50
N ILE A 221 -2.86 0.90 21.69
CA ILE A 221 -1.52 1.49 21.60
C ILE A 221 -1.60 3.01 21.52
N SER A 222 -0.50 3.70 21.87
CA SER A 222 -0.39 5.15 21.68
C SER A 222 -0.12 5.52 20.23
N TRP A 223 -0.40 6.78 19.85
CA TRP A 223 -0.02 7.29 18.53
C TRP A 223 1.50 7.30 18.33
N ASP A 224 2.26 7.51 19.39
CA ASP A 224 3.73 7.52 19.34
C ASP A 224 4.29 6.14 18.92
N GLU A 225 3.58 5.05 19.29
CA GLU A 225 3.93 3.70 18.83
C GLU A 225 3.76 3.51 17.31
N VAL A 226 2.98 4.35 16.65
CA VAL A 226 2.85 4.39 15.18
C VAL A 226 3.87 5.33 14.57
N THR A 227 4.02 6.54 15.13
CA THR A 227 4.89 7.58 14.56
C THR A 227 6.38 7.31 14.71
N LYS A 228 6.80 6.49 15.69
CA LYS A 228 8.21 6.10 15.84
C LYS A 228 8.81 5.40 14.61
N TYR A 229 7.96 4.93 13.69
CA TYR A 229 8.38 4.34 12.42
C TYR A 229 8.43 5.35 11.27
N LEU A 230 7.92 6.57 11.49
CA LEU A 230 8.05 7.64 10.52
C LEU A 230 9.47 8.24 10.67
N PRO A 231 10.23 8.48 9.59
CA PRO A 231 11.52 9.15 9.68
C PRO A 231 11.32 10.53 10.30
N GLU A 232 12.30 10.93 11.13
CA GLU A 232 12.37 12.27 11.68
C GLU A 232 12.33 13.30 10.54
N ARG A 233 11.60 14.39 10.76
CA ARG A 233 11.41 15.48 9.79
C ARG A 233 12.68 16.32 9.65
#